data_c83a3402156179bcd61d1de467e29c6f
#
_entry.id   c83a3402156179bcd61d1de467e29c6f
#
_cell.length_a   1.000
_cell.length_b   1.000
_cell.length_c   1.000
_cell.angle_alpha   90.00
_cell.angle_beta   90.00
_cell.angle_gamma   90.00
#
_symmetry.space_group_name_H-M   'P 1'
#
loop_
_entity.id
_entity.type
_entity.pdbx_description
1 polymer ?
#
loop_
_entity_poly.entity_id
_entity_poly.type
_entity_poly.pdbx_seq_one_letter_code
_entity_poly.pdbx_strand_id
1 'polypeptide(L)'
;MLTNEQIFDECVRIHENLNDNKETEAKEKLFYLLDEIQDKALYPPILNHLIRQFGLYPYMNQDTSILTDRFLLECFKTDIGEDEPKVLHREQSRVLKRLLSNESLILSAPTSFGKSFIIDALIAMKKPKNVLIIVPTISLLDEARRRLVRKFTPDYNIITTSGATPKENNIFILTQERVLEYLDFIKANRIDLFIVDEFYKIVGDVRSDILQNIIKQVSSYSKQSYYLCPNIKQFNEKSSKYQFLKNIEKVLIDFNTVALKTHDLSHKKEKKEYMLKNILNENKNQKTMIYIKSKSESKKVCKNIKNYINATDNQLKSFSNWLKKHYWQDWDFAECLANGIGQHNAAMHRFIQQLQVKLFSENEHMNIMVTTTSLIEGVNTATKNIVIWNDSVARDKDKLTSMQYKNIIGRCGRMFKYFVGNVYLLESNKETLKNEQETMEIIPQEEFLYRNDLETFNTKTKMEENLKNVLNDKNKFHQIMSKMKNYSILMDLNNILTIVENAELF
;
A
#
# COMPACT_ATOMS: atom_id res chain seq x y z
N MET A 1 2.11 -25.86 24.14
CA MET A 1 1.34 -24.73 24.71
C MET A 1 2.02 -24.30 26.00
N LEU A 2 2.17 -22.99 26.18
CA LEU A 2 2.73 -22.45 27.41
C LEU A 2 1.77 -22.69 28.58
N THR A 3 2.32 -22.95 29.78
CA THR A 3 1.53 -22.99 31.01
C THR A 3 1.21 -21.57 31.49
N ASN A 4 0.19 -21.42 32.36
CA ASN A 4 -0.15 -20.10 32.93
C ASN A 4 1.04 -19.47 33.69
N GLU A 5 1.85 -20.28 34.36
CA GLU A 5 3.05 -19.83 35.04
C GLU A 5 4.11 -19.30 34.04
N GLN A 6 4.34 -20.02 32.97
CA GLN A 6 5.26 -19.58 31.90
C GLN A 6 4.79 -18.27 31.25
N ILE A 7 3.48 -18.12 30.99
CA ILE A 7 2.91 -16.88 30.46
C ILE A 7 3.12 -15.72 31.44
N PHE A 8 2.92 -15.96 32.73
CA PHE A 8 3.13 -14.96 33.76
C PHE A 8 4.60 -14.53 33.85
N ASP A 9 5.53 -15.48 33.86
CA ASP A 9 6.97 -15.19 33.89
C ASP A 9 7.44 -14.37 32.70
N GLU A 10 6.96 -14.68 31.48
CA GLU A 10 7.23 -13.87 30.29
C GLU A 10 6.63 -12.46 30.40
N CYS A 11 5.44 -12.31 30.97
CA CYS A 11 4.85 -11.00 31.22
C CYS A 11 5.71 -10.17 32.20
N VAL A 12 6.26 -10.79 33.26
CA VAL A 12 7.17 -10.13 34.21
C VAL A 12 8.43 -9.65 33.49
N ARG A 13 9.05 -10.49 32.67
CA ARG A 13 10.26 -10.13 31.88
C ARG A 13 9.99 -8.98 30.88
N ILE A 14 8.81 -8.97 30.28
CA ILE A 14 8.41 -7.87 29.38
C ILE A 14 8.27 -6.58 30.18
N HIS A 15 7.67 -6.64 31.36
CA HIS A 15 7.50 -5.49 32.24
C HIS A 15 8.85 -4.94 32.76
N GLU A 16 9.78 -5.82 33.12
CA GLU A 16 11.15 -5.44 33.52
C GLU A 16 11.87 -4.69 32.38
N ASN A 17 11.78 -5.20 31.13
CA ASN A 17 12.36 -4.51 29.99
C ASN A 17 11.75 -3.12 29.78
N LEU A 18 10.45 -2.93 30.03
CA LEU A 18 9.82 -1.62 29.99
C LEU A 18 10.38 -0.66 31.03
N ASN A 19 10.58 -1.14 32.26
CA ASN A 19 11.17 -0.36 33.35
C ASN A 19 12.62 0.04 33.05
N ASP A 20 13.36 -0.81 32.35
CA ASP A 20 14.72 -0.57 31.86
C ASP A 20 14.79 0.38 30.64
N ASN A 21 13.70 0.98 30.21
CA ASN A 21 13.58 1.80 29.00
C ASN A 21 13.92 1.07 27.68
N LYS A 22 13.78 -0.27 27.65
CA LYS A 22 13.95 -1.12 26.45
C LYS A 22 12.61 -1.37 25.77
N GLU A 23 11.87 -0.30 25.45
CA GLU A 23 10.50 -0.40 24.94
C GLU A 23 10.40 -1.25 23.65
N THR A 24 11.35 -1.10 22.73
CA THR A 24 11.38 -1.86 21.47
C THR A 24 11.53 -3.36 21.69
N GLU A 25 12.47 -3.77 22.57
CA GLU A 25 12.68 -5.19 22.89
C GLU A 25 11.47 -5.77 23.65
N ALA A 26 10.93 -5.01 24.59
CA ALA A 26 9.75 -5.40 25.35
C ALA A 26 8.54 -5.63 24.43
N LYS A 27 8.32 -4.73 23.45
CA LYS A 27 7.24 -4.83 22.48
C LYS A 27 7.42 -6.03 21.55
N GLU A 28 8.64 -6.29 21.12
CA GLU A 28 8.97 -7.46 20.29
C GLU A 28 8.70 -8.78 21.04
N LYS A 29 9.13 -8.89 22.30
CA LYS A 29 8.82 -10.04 23.16
C LYS A 29 7.32 -10.23 23.35
N LEU A 30 6.56 -9.12 23.51
CA LEU A 30 5.11 -9.20 23.58
C LEU A 30 4.52 -9.84 22.31
N PHE A 31 4.96 -9.46 21.12
CA PHE A 31 4.47 -10.08 19.89
C PHE A 31 4.82 -11.57 19.80
N TYR A 32 6.02 -11.99 20.23
CA TYR A 32 6.37 -13.41 20.28
C TYR A 32 5.45 -14.16 21.26
N LEU A 33 5.20 -13.62 22.43
CA LEU A 33 4.29 -14.22 23.41
C LEU A 33 2.86 -14.36 22.85
N LEU A 34 2.34 -13.32 22.20
CA LEU A 34 1.01 -13.35 21.56
C LEU A 34 0.93 -14.35 20.41
N ASP A 35 2.00 -14.53 19.63
CA ASP A 35 2.08 -15.50 18.53
C ASP A 35 2.12 -16.95 19.05
N GLU A 36 2.72 -17.20 20.23
CA GLU A 36 2.75 -18.51 20.86
C GLU A 36 1.43 -18.90 21.52
N ILE A 37 0.76 -17.96 22.20
CA ILE A 37 -0.50 -18.23 22.88
C ILE A 37 -1.63 -18.42 21.87
N GLN A 38 -1.72 -17.59 20.83
CA GLN A 38 -2.74 -17.50 19.78
C GLN A 38 -4.20 -17.40 20.30
N ASP A 39 -4.60 -18.20 21.28
CA ASP A 39 -5.93 -18.17 21.87
C ASP A 39 -6.07 -17.06 22.91
N LYS A 40 -6.86 -16.05 22.60
CA LYS A 40 -7.13 -14.92 23.50
C LYS A 40 -7.80 -15.33 24.81
N ALA A 41 -8.53 -16.44 24.84
CA ALA A 41 -9.18 -16.93 26.07
C ALA A 41 -8.16 -17.26 27.18
N LEU A 42 -6.91 -17.52 26.80
CA LEU A 42 -5.82 -17.81 27.71
C LEU A 42 -5.04 -16.56 28.21
N TYR A 43 -5.47 -15.34 27.85
CA TYR A 43 -4.79 -14.12 28.25
C TYR A 43 -5.05 -13.81 29.71
N PRO A 44 -4.03 -13.87 30.61
CA PRO A 44 -4.19 -13.40 31.98
C PRO A 44 -4.33 -11.87 32.03
N PRO A 45 -4.91 -11.31 33.11
CA PRO A 45 -5.09 -9.86 33.26
C PRO A 45 -3.79 -9.05 33.08
N ILE A 46 -2.66 -9.58 33.54
CA ILE A 46 -1.35 -8.93 33.38
C ILE A 46 -0.96 -8.77 31.90
N LEU A 47 -1.28 -9.74 31.04
CA LEU A 47 -1.01 -9.64 29.60
C LEU A 47 -1.86 -8.54 28.95
N ASN A 48 -3.16 -8.46 29.30
CA ASN A 48 -4.02 -7.36 28.85
C ASN A 48 -3.48 -5.99 29.29
N HIS A 49 -2.95 -5.91 30.53
CA HIS A 49 -2.32 -4.69 31.03
C HIS A 49 -1.09 -4.29 30.20
N LEU A 50 -0.21 -5.24 29.85
CA LEU A 50 0.94 -4.98 28.99
C LEU A 50 0.51 -4.53 27.58
N ILE A 51 -0.46 -5.22 26.98
CA ILE A 51 -1.02 -4.83 25.66
C ILE A 51 -1.53 -3.38 25.72
N ARG A 52 -2.20 -3.00 26.82
CA ARG A 52 -2.65 -1.63 27.05
C ARG A 52 -1.51 -0.63 27.14
N GLN A 53 -0.44 -0.94 27.87
CA GLN A 53 0.73 -0.06 28.00
C GLN A 53 1.34 0.26 26.64
N PHE A 54 1.44 -0.71 25.75
CA PHE A 54 1.91 -0.51 24.38
C PHE A 54 0.89 0.17 23.46
N GLY A 55 -0.33 0.43 23.92
CA GLY A 55 -1.39 1.03 23.11
C GLY A 55 -1.96 0.13 22.02
N LEU A 56 -1.81 -1.17 22.15
CA LEU A 56 -2.24 -2.22 21.21
C LEU A 56 -3.67 -2.72 21.54
N TYR A 57 -4.58 -1.83 21.91
CA TYR A 57 -5.93 -2.13 22.42
C TYR A 57 -6.69 -3.19 21.62
N PRO A 58 -6.62 -3.25 20.28
CA PRO A 58 -7.32 -4.30 19.51
C PRO A 58 -6.91 -5.73 19.87
N TYR A 59 -5.73 -5.92 20.46
CA TYR A 59 -5.25 -7.24 20.84
C TYR A 59 -5.77 -7.73 22.19
N MET A 60 -6.27 -6.83 23.03
CA MET A 60 -6.80 -7.17 24.35
C MET A 60 -7.97 -8.14 24.26
N ASN A 61 -8.13 -9.00 25.26
CA ASN A 61 -9.32 -9.80 25.46
C ASN A 61 -10.26 -9.10 26.46
N GLN A 62 -11.48 -8.81 26.07
CA GLN A 62 -12.47 -8.13 26.88
C GLN A 62 -12.86 -8.98 28.10
N ASP A 63 -13.01 -10.30 27.92
CA ASP A 63 -13.55 -11.21 28.96
C ASP A 63 -12.58 -11.40 30.12
N THR A 64 -11.26 -11.41 29.84
CA THR A 64 -10.21 -11.58 30.84
C THR A 64 -9.64 -10.24 31.33
N SER A 65 -10.13 -9.11 30.82
CA SER A 65 -9.68 -7.77 31.19
C SER A 65 -10.34 -7.28 32.48
N ILE A 66 -9.60 -6.50 33.28
CA ILE A 66 -10.12 -5.78 34.45
C ILE A 66 -11.05 -4.64 34.02
N LEU A 67 -11.84 -4.12 34.93
CA LEU A 67 -12.87 -3.11 34.63
C LEU A 67 -12.30 -1.87 33.92
N THR A 68 -11.15 -1.36 34.32
CA THR A 68 -10.50 -0.21 33.70
C THR A 68 -10.10 -0.48 32.24
N ASP A 69 -9.65 -1.71 31.95
CA ASP A 69 -9.26 -2.11 30.61
C ASP A 69 -10.47 -2.30 29.70
N ARG A 70 -11.59 -2.84 30.23
CA ARG A 70 -12.86 -2.93 29.50
C ARG A 70 -13.41 -1.54 29.17
N PHE A 71 -13.36 -0.62 30.12
CA PHE A 71 -13.78 0.77 29.88
C PHE A 71 -12.94 1.42 28.77
N LEU A 72 -11.64 1.21 28.78
CA LEU A 72 -10.77 1.73 27.75
C LEU A 72 -11.08 1.13 26.39
N LEU A 73 -11.33 -0.19 26.29
CA LEU A 73 -11.74 -0.81 25.02
C LEU A 73 -13.00 -0.15 24.45
N GLU A 74 -14.01 0.15 25.27
CA GLU A 74 -15.22 0.87 24.83
C GLU A 74 -14.90 2.28 24.33
N CYS A 75 -13.99 3.01 24.98
CA CYS A 75 -13.59 4.36 24.56
C CYS A 75 -12.88 4.39 23.19
N PHE A 76 -12.23 3.30 22.77
CA PHE A 76 -11.51 3.22 21.51
C PHE A 76 -12.30 2.49 20.41
N LYS A 77 -13.53 2.06 20.68
CA LYS A 77 -14.46 1.57 19.65
C LYS A 77 -14.82 2.73 18.72
N THR A 78 -14.71 2.48 17.45
CA THR A 78 -14.87 3.48 16.39
C THR A 78 -15.72 2.90 15.27
N ASP A 79 -16.68 3.69 14.80
CA ASP A 79 -17.45 3.38 13.61
C ASP A 79 -16.56 3.43 12.37
N ILE A 80 -16.55 2.37 11.59
CA ILE A 80 -15.80 2.24 10.33
C ILE A 80 -16.72 1.90 9.14
N GLY A 81 -18.03 2.13 9.29
CA GLY A 81 -19.04 1.76 8.30
C GLY A 81 -19.30 0.24 8.22
N GLU A 82 -19.15 -0.47 9.32
CA GLU A 82 -19.55 -1.87 9.52
C GLU A 82 -20.57 -1.96 10.65
N ASP A 83 -21.34 -3.05 10.70
CA ASP A 83 -22.39 -3.23 11.73
C ASP A 83 -21.82 -3.18 13.15
N GLU A 84 -20.60 -3.66 13.33
CA GLU A 84 -19.90 -3.60 14.61
C GLU A 84 -18.73 -2.61 14.57
N PRO A 85 -18.65 -1.70 15.56
CA PRO A 85 -17.51 -0.79 15.68
C PRO A 85 -16.22 -1.58 15.95
N LYS A 86 -15.10 -1.06 15.47
CA LYS A 86 -13.77 -1.67 15.67
C LYS A 86 -12.95 -0.86 16.67
N VAL A 87 -12.22 -1.57 17.51
CA VAL A 87 -11.27 -0.92 18.43
C VAL A 87 -10.04 -0.49 17.65
N LEU A 88 -9.68 0.79 17.75
CA LEU A 88 -8.45 1.32 17.17
C LEU A 88 -7.30 1.25 18.19
N HIS A 89 -6.09 1.08 17.72
CA HIS A 89 -4.92 1.24 18.59
C HIS A 89 -4.63 2.73 18.85
N ARG A 90 -3.83 3.03 19.89
CA ARG A 90 -3.56 4.39 20.38
C ARG A 90 -3.20 5.37 19.27
N GLU A 91 -2.27 5.00 18.41
CA GLU A 91 -1.77 5.92 17.38
C GLU A 91 -2.77 6.14 16.23
N GLN A 92 -3.58 5.11 15.88
CA GLN A 92 -4.70 5.30 14.92
C GLN A 92 -5.71 6.31 15.46
N SER A 93 -6.07 6.18 16.74
CA SER A 93 -7.04 7.09 17.38
C SER A 93 -6.51 8.52 17.46
N ARG A 94 -5.20 8.71 17.70
CA ARG A 94 -4.56 10.03 17.68
C ARG A 94 -4.65 10.69 16.31
N VAL A 95 -4.33 9.95 15.26
CA VAL A 95 -4.43 10.45 13.88
C VAL A 95 -5.88 10.75 13.52
N LEU A 96 -6.81 9.84 13.83
CA LEU A 96 -8.24 10.03 13.55
C LEU A 96 -8.80 11.26 14.27
N LYS A 97 -8.45 11.47 15.54
CA LYS A 97 -8.88 12.66 16.32
C LYS A 97 -8.48 13.97 15.62
N ARG A 98 -7.24 14.06 15.13
CA ARG A 98 -6.74 15.23 14.39
C ARG A 98 -7.50 15.44 13.08
N LEU A 99 -7.74 14.37 12.33
CA LEU A 99 -8.51 14.43 11.09
C LEU A 99 -9.98 14.83 11.35
N LEU A 100 -10.60 14.37 12.44
CA LEU A 100 -11.94 14.77 12.83
C LEU A 100 -12.01 16.26 13.23
N SER A 101 -10.91 16.83 13.72
CA SER A 101 -10.76 18.27 13.97
C SER A 101 -10.48 19.12 12.70
N ASN A 102 -10.66 18.55 11.51
CA ASN A 102 -10.43 19.15 10.20
C ASN A 102 -8.96 19.49 9.87
N GLU A 103 -8.00 18.96 10.59
CA GLU A 103 -6.59 19.10 10.22
C GLU A 103 -6.29 18.34 8.94
N SER A 104 -5.44 18.92 8.08
CA SER A 104 -4.89 18.23 6.91
C SER A 104 -3.55 17.63 7.27
N LEU A 105 -3.33 16.33 6.93
CA LEU A 105 -2.16 15.57 7.38
C LEU A 105 -1.48 14.84 6.22
N ILE A 106 -0.15 14.76 6.28
CA ILE A 106 0.64 13.74 5.59
C ILE A 106 1.06 12.72 6.66
N LEU A 107 0.53 11.51 6.58
CA LEU A 107 0.85 10.43 7.49
C LEU A 107 1.88 9.49 6.89
N SER A 108 3.05 9.39 7.53
CA SER A 108 4.03 8.34 7.31
C SER A 108 3.90 7.30 8.41
N ALA A 109 3.55 6.07 8.04
CA ALA A 109 3.38 4.97 8.99
C ALA A 109 3.65 3.61 8.31
N PRO A 110 4.04 2.57 9.07
CA PRO A 110 4.24 1.23 8.56
C PRO A 110 3.01 0.69 7.80
N THR A 111 3.21 -0.28 6.91
CA THR A 111 2.11 -0.92 6.18
C THR A 111 1.14 -1.66 7.11
N SER A 112 1.65 -2.22 8.22
CA SER A 112 0.86 -2.88 9.25
C SER A 112 0.04 -1.93 10.13
N PHE A 113 0.23 -0.61 10.02
CA PHE A 113 -0.44 0.41 10.83
C PHE A 113 -1.97 0.44 10.67
N GLY A 114 -2.50 -0.05 9.54
CA GLY A 114 -3.93 -0.04 9.28
C GLY A 114 -4.48 1.30 8.80
N LYS A 115 -3.73 2.00 7.94
CA LYS A 115 -4.12 3.31 7.34
C LYS A 115 -5.52 3.31 6.74
N SER A 116 -5.94 2.20 6.12
CA SER A 116 -7.27 2.05 5.53
C SER A 116 -8.43 2.14 6.54
N PHE A 117 -8.23 1.68 7.79
CA PHE A 117 -9.24 1.80 8.84
C PHE A 117 -9.52 3.26 9.22
N ILE A 118 -8.48 4.11 9.19
CA ILE A 118 -8.64 5.54 9.46
C ILE A 118 -9.46 6.21 8.36
N ILE A 119 -9.24 5.84 7.09
CA ILE A 119 -10.06 6.35 5.98
C ILE A 119 -11.52 5.98 6.17
N ASP A 120 -11.78 4.70 6.48
CA ASP A 120 -13.15 4.20 6.67
C ASP A 120 -13.84 4.88 7.85
N ALA A 121 -13.14 5.02 8.99
CA ALA A 121 -13.65 5.72 10.15
C ALA A 121 -13.94 7.21 9.87
N LEU A 122 -13.06 7.86 9.12
CA LEU A 122 -13.23 9.26 8.76
C LEU A 122 -14.47 9.48 7.88
N ILE A 123 -14.70 8.59 6.90
CA ILE A 123 -15.90 8.64 6.04
C ILE A 123 -17.16 8.35 6.88
N ALA A 124 -17.15 7.30 7.71
CA ALA A 124 -18.30 6.91 8.52
C ALA A 124 -18.72 8.01 9.52
N MET A 125 -17.74 8.62 10.20
CA MET A 125 -18.00 9.60 11.26
C MET A 125 -18.30 11.02 10.74
N LYS A 126 -17.59 11.46 9.68
CA LYS A 126 -17.79 12.82 9.12
C LYS A 126 -18.88 12.92 8.08
N LYS A 127 -19.20 11.81 7.40
CA LYS A 127 -20.18 11.75 6.30
C LYS A 127 -19.96 12.85 5.25
N PRO A 128 -18.74 13.00 4.70
CA PRO A 128 -18.45 14.06 3.71
C PRO A 128 -19.22 13.79 2.40
N LYS A 129 -19.78 14.83 1.76
CA LYS A 129 -20.54 14.68 0.50
C LYS A 129 -19.68 14.17 -0.65
N ASN A 130 -18.51 14.78 -0.85
CA ASN A 130 -17.60 14.43 -1.93
C ASN A 130 -16.24 14.02 -1.36
N VAL A 131 -15.91 12.74 -1.56
CA VAL A 131 -14.61 12.15 -1.22
C VAL A 131 -13.86 11.83 -2.49
N LEU A 132 -12.60 12.26 -2.61
CA LEU A 132 -11.70 11.82 -3.68
C LEU A 132 -10.55 11.04 -3.09
N ILE A 133 -10.38 9.81 -3.55
CA ILE A 133 -9.27 8.91 -3.18
C ILE A 133 -8.44 8.63 -4.43
N ILE A 134 -7.21 9.11 -4.45
CA ILE A 134 -6.25 8.78 -5.50
C ILE A 134 -5.44 7.57 -5.07
N VAL A 135 -5.37 6.58 -5.96
CA VAL A 135 -4.56 5.37 -5.80
C VAL A 135 -3.66 5.17 -7.02
N PRO A 136 -2.40 4.74 -6.86
CA PRO A 136 -1.44 4.70 -7.97
C PRO A 136 -1.68 3.54 -8.94
N THR A 137 -2.41 2.49 -8.54
CA THR A 137 -2.60 1.29 -9.35
C THR A 137 -4.06 0.85 -9.40
N ILE A 138 -4.42 0.20 -10.50
CA ILE A 138 -5.76 -0.36 -10.69
C ILE A 138 -6.05 -1.48 -9.66
N SER A 139 -5.03 -2.19 -9.19
CA SER A 139 -5.19 -3.22 -8.16
C SER A 139 -5.61 -2.63 -6.82
N LEU A 140 -4.97 -1.53 -6.39
CA LEU A 140 -5.37 -0.77 -5.20
C LEU A 140 -6.76 -0.13 -5.35
N LEU A 141 -7.08 0.34 -6.57
CA LEU A 141 -8.41 0.86 -6.87
C LEU A 141 -9.48 -0.21 -6.64
N ASP A 142 -9.28 -1.42 -7.16
CA ASP A 142 -10.24 -2.52 -6.97
C ASP A 142 -10.36 -2.97 -5.52
N GLU A 143 -9.25 -2.99 -4.79
CA GLU A 143 -9.28 -3.30 -3.35
C GLU A 143 -10.08 -2.26 -2.58
N ALA A 144 -9.76 -0.96 -2.77
CA ALA A 144 -10.48 0.14 -2.15
C ALA A 144 -11.96 0.13 -2.53
N ARG A 145 -12.28 -0.11 -3.83
CA ARG A 145 -13.65 -0.23 -4.32
C ARG A 145 -14.43 -1.32 -3.59
N ARG A 146 -13.89 -2.56 -3.53
CA ARG A 146 -14.59 -3.68 -2.86
C ARG A 146 -14.86 -3.39 -1.40
N ARG A 147 -13.88 -2.79 -0.70
CA ARG A 147 -14.00 -2.41 0.71
C ARG A 147 -15.07 -1.34 0.91
N LEU A 148 -15.01 -0.25 0.15
CA LEU A 148 -15.89 0.90 0.32
C LEU A 148 -17.31 0.64 -0.21
N VAL A 149 -17.47 -0.14 -1.30
CA VAL A 149 -18.78 -0.61 -1.78
C VAL A 149 -19.52 -1.36 -0.68
N ARG A 150 -18.86 -2.31 -0.02
CA ARG A 150 -19.49 -3.11 1.04
C ARG A 150 -19.98 -2.25 2.21
N LYS A 151 -19.24 -1.17 2.54
CA LYS A 151 -19.50 -0.33 3.71
C LYS A 151 -20.43 0.85 3.42
N PHE A 152 -20.34 1.46 2.24
CA PHE A 152 -20.90 2.79 2.00
C PHE A 152 -21.85 2.88 0.80
N THR A 153 -22.13 1.79 0.05
CA THR A 153 -23.03 1.85 -1.11
C THR A 153 -24.44 2.37 -0.80
N PRO A 154 -25.05 2.12 0.38
CA PRO A 154 -26.37 2.67 0.68
C PRO A 154 -26.39 4.21 0.66
N ASP A 155 -25.31 4.85 1.13
CA ASP A 155 -25.24 6.30 1.34
C ASP A 155 -24.47 7.04 0.25
N TYR A 156 -23.64 6.34 -0.54
CA TYR A 156 -22.71 6.94 -1.49
C TYR A 156 -22.74 6.29 -2.87
N ASN A 157 -22.63 7.13 -3.89
CA ASN A 157 -22.29 6.71 -5.25
C ASN A 157 -20.77 6.50 -5.39
N ILE A 158 -20.34 5.26 -5.61
CA ILE A 158 -18.92 4.93 -5.71
C ILE A 158 -18.47 4.92 -7.17
N ILE A 159 -17.60 5.86 -7.51
CA ILE A 159 -17.14 6.15 -8.88
C ILE A 159 -15.71 5.68 -9.05
N THR A 160 -15.46 4.78 -10.01
CA THR A 160 -14.13 4.22 -10.28
C THR A 160 -13.71 4.28 -11.75
N THR A 161 -14.64 4.70 -12.62
CA THR A 161 -14.44 4.74 -14.07
C THR A 161 -14.73 6.14 -14.60
N SER A 162 -14.15 6.44 -15.74
CA SER A 162 -14.42 7.63 -16.53
C SER A 162 -15.87 7.65 -17.00
N GLY A 163 -16.46 8.83 -17.10
CA GLY A 163 -17.81 9.01 -17.64
C GLY A 163 -18.97 8.64 -16.70
N ALA A 164 -18.71 8.19 -15.48
CA ALA A 164 -19.78 7.96 -14.51
C ALA A 164 -20.35 9.28 -13.98
N THR A 165 -21.68 9.38 -13.88
CA THR A 165 -22.36 10.60 -13.43
C THR A 165 -22.33 10.71 -11.91
N PRO A 166 -21.79 11.80 -11.34
CA PRO A 166 -21.85 12.07 -9.92
C PRO A 166 -23.28 12.28 -9.43
N LYS A 167 -23.56 11.91 -8.16
CA LYS A 167 -24.83 12.11 -7.47
C LYS A 167 -24.66 13.12 -6.32
N GLU A 168 -25.58 13.13 -5.37
CA GLU A 168 -25.50 14.01 -4.20
C GLU A 168 -24.28 13.70 -3.31
N ASN A 169 -24.06 12.42 -2.97
CA ASN A 169 -22.92 11.97 -2.18
C ASN A 169 -22.05 11.04 -3.02
N ASN A 170 -20.76 11.34 -3.13
CA ASN A 170 -19.86 10.60 -4.01
C ASN A 170 -18.57 10.20 -3.31
N ILE A 171 -18.12 8.97 -3.59
CA ILE A 171 -16.76 8.53 -3.32
C ILE A 171 -16.08 8.20 -4.64
N PHE A 172 -15.19 9.08 -5.08
CA PHE A 172 -14.34 8.86 -6.24
C PHE A 172 -13.10 8.06 -5.82
N ILE A 173 -12.87 6.91 -6.43
CA ILE A 173 -11.66 6.11 -6.26
C ILE A 173 -11.00 6.01 -7.62
N LEU A 174 -9.98 6.80 -7.88
CA LEU A 174 -9.43 7.01 -9.21
C LEU A 174 -7.91 6.88 -9.21
N THR A 175 -7.35 6.51 -10.37
CA THR A 175 -5.92 6.76 -10.63
C THR A 175 -5.73 8.23 -10.99
N GLN A 176 -4.51 8.74 -10.82
CA GLN A 176 -4.22 10.14 -11.10
C GLN A 176 -4.65 10.57 -12.51
N GLU A 177 -4.52 9.69 -13.50
CA GLU A 177 -4.89 9.99 -14.87
C GLU A 177 -6.41 10.20 -15.05
N ARG A 178 -7.23 9.41 -14.32
CA ARG A 178 -8.70 9.48 -14.40
C ARG A 178 -9.29 10.69 -13.69
N VAL A 179 -8.57 11.30 -12.75
CA VAL A 179 -9.05 12.52 -12.05
C VAL A 179 -9.24 13.67 -13.01
N LEU A 180 -8.48 13.73 -14.10
CA LEU A 180 -8.57 14.78 -15.10
C LEU A 180 -9.98 14.95 -15.67
N GLU A 181 -10.72 13.86 -15.84
CA GLU A 181 -12.08 13.87 -16.38
C GLU A 181 -13.11 14.48 -15.43
N TYR A 182 -12.80 14.52 -14.12
CA TYR A 182 -13.68 15.06 -13.09
C TYR A 182 -13.27 16.45 -12.59
N LEU A 183 -12.24 17.09 -13.19
CA LEU A 183 -11.75 18.39 -12.72
C LEU A 183 -12.81 19.48 -12.75
N ASP A 184 -13.66 19.53 -13.78
CA ASP A 184 -14.72 20.53 -13.86
C ASP A 184 -15.78 20.31 -12.78
N PHE A 185 -16.14 19.05 -12.50
CA PHE A 185 -17.01 18.72 -11.36
C PHE A 185 -16.38 19.13 -10.02
N ILE A 186 -15.09 18.83 -9.83
CA ILE A 186 -14.34 19.16 -8.60
C ILE A 186 -14.29 20.68 -8.39
N LYS A 187 -14.04 21.44 -9.43
CA LYS A 187 -14.02 22.91 -9.37
C LYS A 187 -15.38 23.50 -8.99
N ALA A 188 -16.47 22.94 -9.54
CA ALA A 188 -17.83 23.42 -9.30
C ALA A 188 -18.38 23.01 -7.91
N ASN A 189 -18.11 21.77 -7.46
CA ASN A 189 -18.77 21.18 -6.29
C ASN A 189 -17.85 21.05 -5.07
N ARG A 190 -16.55 21.29 -5.25
CA ARG A 190 -15.50 21.08 -4.22
C ARG A 190 -15.43 19.63 -3.69
N ILE A 191 -14.31 19.29 -3.10
CA ILE A 191 -14.07 18.01 -2.41
C ILE A 191 -14.02 18.28 -0.91
N ASP A 192 -14.83 17.57 -0.13
CA ASP A 192 -14.79 17.68 1.33
C ASP A 192 -13.57 16.98 1.92
N LEU A 193 -13.23 15.79 1.36
CA LEU A 193 -12.10 14.99 1.82
C LEU A 193 -11.28 14.49 0.63
N PHE A 194 -10.06 14.96 0.52
CA PHE A 194 -9.09 14.57 -0.51
C PHE A 194 -8.02 13.65 0.06
N ILE A 195 -7.97 12.42 -0.41
CA ILE A 195 -7.05 11.38 0.04
C ILE A 195 -6.11 10.98 -1.09
N VAL A 196 -4.82 10.90 -0.80
CA VAL A 196 -3.81 10.35 -1.73
C VAL A 196 -3.13 9.18 -1.06
N ASP A 197 -3.38 7.98 -1.56
CA ASP A 197 -2.68 6.77 -1.09
C ASP A 197 -1.35 6.61 -1.82
N GLU A 198 -0.35 6.05 -1.12
CA GLU A 198 1.01 5.92 -1.62
C GLU A 198 1.60 7.26 -2.12
N PHE A 199 1.40 8.32 -1.32
CA PHE A 199 1.82 9.69 -1.65
C PHE A 199 3.31 9.81 -1.98
N TYR A 200 4.17 8.90 -1.50
CA TYR A 200 5.60 8.91 -1.85
C TYR A 200 5.85 8.77 -3.36
N LYS A 201 4.89 8.28 -4.14
CA LYS A 201 4.95 8.23 -5.61
C LYS A 201 4.84 9.60 -6.29
N ILE A 202 4.76 10.66 -5.52
CA ILE A 202 4.91 12.05 -6.00
C ILE A 202 6.35 12.33 -6.50
N VAL A 203 7.30 11.43 -6.19
CA VAL A 203 8.71 11.51 -6.61
C VAL A 203 9.04 10.33 -7.51
N GLY A 204 9.71 10.55 -8.63
CA GLY A 204 10.29 9.46 -9.42
C GLY A 204 10.14 9.57 -10.94
N ASP A 205 9.05 9.12 -11.51
CA ASP A 205 8.86 8.96 -12.96
C ASP A 205 7.82 9.94 -13.56
N VAL A 206 7.52 9.81 -14.86
CA VAL A 206 6.52 10.63 -15.57
C VAL A 206 5.14 10.60 -14.89
N ARG A 207 4.79 9.51 -14.21
CA ARG A 207 3.52 9.42 -13.47
C ARG A 207 3.54 10.27 -12.19
N SER A 208 4.72 10.52 -11.63
CA SER A 208 4.88 11.40 -10.47
C SER A 208 4.47 12.83 -10.79
N ASP A 209 4.77 13.30 -12.00
CA ASP A 209 4.46 14.64 -12.45
C ASP A 209 2.97 14.85 -12.63
N ILE A 210 2.28 13.84 -13.20
CA ILE A 210 0.82 13.85 -13.27
C ILE A 210 0.22 13.94 -11.86
N LEU A 211 0.74 13.15 -10.91
CA LEU A 211 0.27 13.15 -9.53
C LEU A 211 0.50 14.51 -8.86
N GLN A 212 1.68 15.12 -9.02
CA GLN A 212 1.98 16.46 -8.51
C GLN A 212 1.00 17.51 -9.04
N ASN A 213 0.74 17.49 -10.35
CA ASN A 213 -0.19 18.41 -10.98
C ASN A 213 -1.61 18.24 -10.45
N ILE A 214 -2.10 17.00 -10.37
CA ILE A 214 -3.42 16.72 -9.83
C ILE A 214 -3.55 17.19 -8.38
N ILE A 215 -2.57 16.92 -7.54
CA ILE A 215 -2.57 17.36 -6.14
C ILE A 215 -2.62 18.89 -6.07
N LYS A 216 -1.79 19.58 -6.86
CA LYS A 216 -1.77 21.05 -6.93
C LYS A 216 -3.15 21.62 -7.31
N GLN A 217 -3.78 21.06 -8.34
CA GLN A 217 -5.08 21.53 -8.80
C GLN A 217 -6.20 21.21 -7.82
N VAL A 218 -6.30 19.97 -7.35
CA VAL A 218 -7.40 19.51 -6.49
C VAL A 218 -7.32 20.13 -5.10
N SER A 219 -6.11 20.34 -4.54
CA SER A 219 -5.93 20.91 -3.19
C SER A 219 -6.59 22.28 -3.03
N SER A 220 -6.62 23.10 -4.09
CA SER A 220 -7.26 24.41 -4.10
C SER A 220 -8.80 24.35 -3.99
N TYR A 221 -9.38 23.20 -4.29
CA TYR A 221 -10.83 22.93 -4.26
C TYR A 221 -11.21 21.92 -3.17
N SER A 222 -10.28 21.56 -2.30
CA SER A 222 -10.50 20.59 -1.22
C SER A 222 -10.57 21.30 0.14
N LYS A 223 -11.50 20.83 1.01
CA LYS A 223 -11.64 21.37 2.38
C LYS A 223 -10.59 20.76 3.32
N GLN A 224 -10.30 19.46 3.14
CA GLN A 224 -9.36 18.72 3.97
C GLN A 224 -8.57 17.74 3.11
N SER A 225 -7.26 17.62 3.37
CA SER A 225 -6.36 16.69 2.68
C SER A 225 -5.76 15.67 3.64
N TYR A 226 -5.68 14.41 3.19
CA TYR A 226 -5.07 13.32 3.94
C TYR A 226 -4.20 12.48 3.02
N TYR A 227 -2.87 12.59 3.13
CA TYR A 227 -1.92 11.90 2.27
C TYR A 227 -1.19 10.82 3.05
N LEU A 228 -1.03 9.64 2.44
CA LEU A 228 -0.53 8.44 3.07
C LEU A 228 0.80 8.01 2.47
N CYS A 229 1.79 7.82 3.34
CA CYS A 229 3.12 7.31 2.98
C CYS A 229 3.45 6.02 3.73
N PRO A 230 4.36 5.18 3.20
CA PRO A 230 5.01 4.15 3.99
C PRO A 230 5.88 4.81 5.07
N ASN A 231 6.48 3.98 5.96
CA ASN A 231 7.35 4.49 7.01
C ASN A 231 8.65 5.09 6.43
N ILE A 232 8.77 6.42 6.47
CA ILE A 232 9.93 7.20 6.02
C ILE A 232 10.54 7.95 7.20
N LYS A 233 11.83 8.25 7.11
CA LYS A 233 12.57 8.91 8.18
C LYS A 233 12.19 10.40 8.30
N GLN A 234 12.10 11.07 7.16
CA GLN A 234 11.85 12.51 7.15
C GLN A 234 11.40 12.96 5.76
N PHE A 235 10.65 14.05 5.70
CA PHE A 235 10.37 14.78 4.48
C PHE A 235 11.39 15.90 4.32
N ASN A 236 12.05 15.96 3.17
CA ASN A 236 12.94 17.06 2.82
C ASN A 236 12.31 17.85 1.67
N GLU A 237 11.90 19.08 1.95
CA GLU A 237 11.33 19.99 0.97
C GLU A 237 12.38 20.98 0.51
N LYS A 238 12.98 20.73 -0.66
CA LYS A 238 14.00 21.61 -1.22
C LYS A 238 13.45 22.90 -1.85
N SER A 239 12.12 23.05 -1.96
CA SER A 239 11.59 24.26 -2.58
C SER A 239 10.35 24.84 -1.88
N SER A 240 10.40 26.16 -1.71
CA SER A 240 9.27 27.02 -1.33
C SER A 240 8.12 27.00 -2.38
N LYS A 241 8.27 26.33 -3.49
CA LYS A 241 7.33 26.27 -4.63
C LYS A 241 6.10 25.40 -4.36
N TYR A 242 6.15 24.47 -3.36
CA TYR A 242 4.97 23.65 -3.01
C TYR A 242 4.04 24.33 -2.04
N GLN A 243 3.41 25.40 -2.48
CA GLN A 243 2.40 26.11 -1.63
C GLN A 243 1.30 25.17 -1.13
N PHE A 244 0.93 24.16 -1.91
CA PHE A 244 -0.11 23.20 -1.55
C PHE A 244 0.29 22.25 -0.39
N LEU A 245 1.57 22.16 -0.01
CA LEU A 245 2.05 21.38 1.13
C LEU A 245 2.32 22.23 2.38
N LYS A 246 2.35 23.57 2.27
CA LYS A 246 2.73 24.47 3.39
C LYS A 246 1.84 24.34 4.63
N ASN A 247 0.54 24.11 4.42
CA ASN A 247 -0.45 24.05 5.49
C ASN A 247 -0.82 22.62 5.90
N ILE A 248 -0.06 21.61 5.42
CA ILE A 248 -0.32 20.21 5.73
C ILE A 248 0.73 19.75 6.74
N GLU A 249 0.27 19.30 7.90
CA GLU A 249 1.16 18.80 8.93
C GLU A 249 1.67 17.38 8.61
N LYS A 250 2.95 17.16 8.87
CA LYS A 250 3.63 15.90 8.62
C LYS A 250 3.73 15.11 9.91
N VAL A 251 3.08 13.97 9.94
CA VAL A 251 3.03 13.07 11.08
C VAL A 251 3.82 11.81 10.74
N LEU A 252 4.94 11.64 11.42
CA LEU A 252 5.81 10.46 11.29
C LEU A 252 5.53 9.52 12.46
N ILE A 253 5.08 8.32 12.17
CA ILE A 253 4.75 7.30 13.19
C ILE A 253 5.54 6.03 12.89
N ASP A 254 6.40 5.65 13.81
CA ASP A 254 7.08 4.35 13.81
C ASP A 254 6.42 3.42 14.84
N PHE A 255 5.19 3.02 14.52
CA PHE A 255 4.40 2.15 15.38
C PHE A 255 4.05 0.85 14.66
N ASN A 256 4.85 -0.17 14.92
CA ASN A 256 4.61 -1.50 14.40
C ASN A 256 3.57 -2.24 15.25
N THR A 257 2.68 -2.96 14.57
CA THR A 257 1.64 -3.80 15.19
C THR A 257 1.97 -5.29 15.09
N VAL A 258 3.10 -5.63 14.52
CA VAL A 258 3.62 -7.00 14.34
C VAL A 258 5.15 -6.99 14.49
N ALA A 259 5.74 -8.12 14.87
CA ALA A 259 7.18 -8.34 14.81
C ALA A 259 7.60 -9.03 13.51
N LEU A 260 8.82 -8.79 13.04
CA LEU A 260 9.42 -9.47 11.90
C LEU A 260 10.70 -10.17 12.31
N LYS A 261 10.75 -11.49 12.09
CA LYS A 261 11.95 -12.31 12.31
C LYS A 261 12.66 -12.51 10.98
N THR A 262 13.85 -11.93 10.85
CA THR A 262 14.66 -12.04 9.62
C THR A 262 15.66 -13.17 9.72
N HIS A 263 15.66 -14.05 8.73
CA HIS A 263 16.58 -15.17 8.56
C HIS A 263 17.47 -14.90 7.34
N ASP A 264 18.72 -14.48 7.57
CA ASP A 264 19.66 -14.27 6.47
C ASP A 264 20.34 -15.59 6.07
N LEU A 265 19.96 -16.10 4.91
CA LEU A 265 20.47 -17.30 4.27
C LEU A 265 21.30 -16.97 3.02
N SER A 266 21.58 -15.70 2.76
CA SER A 266 22.23 -15.22 1.53
C SER A 266 23.65 -15.75 1.32
N HIS A 267 24.32 -16.17 2.40
CA HIS A 267 25.65 -16.79 2.35
C HIS A 267 25.66 -18.18 1.70
N LYS A 268 24.49 -18.80 1.50
CA LYS A 268 24.32 -20.15 0.93
C LYS A 268 23.84 -20.12 -0.53
N LYS A 269 24.34 -19.20 -1.35
CA LYS A 269 23.84 -18.91 -2.72
C LYS A 269 23.71 -20.16 -3.64
N GLU A 270 24.66 -21.06 -3.57
CA GLU A 270 24.66 -22.29 -4.40
C GLU A 270 23.54 -23.29 -4.04
N LYS A 271 22.88 -23.12 -2.91
CA LYS A 271 21.84 -24.02 -2.39
C LYS A 271 20.45 -23.35 -2.31
N LYS A 272 20.20 -22.28 -3.07
CA LYS A 272 18.93 -21.55 -3.02
C LYS A 272 17.68 -22.42 -3.16
N GLU A 273 17.65 -23.30 -4.14
CA GLU A 273 16.51 -24.20 -4.38
C GLU A 273 16.31 -25.17 -3.21
N TYR A 274 17.39 -25.71 -2.69
CA TYR A 274 17.34 -26.58 -1.50
C TYR A 274 16.82 -25.83 -0.27
N MET A 275 17.29 -24.60 -0.05
CA MET A 275 16.82 -23.75 1.04
C MET A 275 15.32 -23.41 0.90
N LEU A 276 14.90 -23.04 -0.31
CA LEU A 276 13.47 -22.77 -0.57
C LEU A 276 12.62 -24.01 -0.27
N LYS A 277 13.07 -25.21 -0.71
CA LYS A 277 12.38 -26.47 -0.42
C LYS A 277 12.21 -26.69 1.09
N ASN A 278 13.28 -26.49 1.87
CA ASN A 278 13.22 -26.64 3.33
C ASN A 278 12.25 -25.64 3.96
N ILE A 279 12.36 -24.34 3.61
CA ILE A 279 11.46 -23.30 4.09
C ILE A 279 9.99 -23.65 3.81
N LEU A 280 9.67 -24.10 2.58
CA LEU A 280 8.31 -24.44 2.21
C LEU A 280 7.81 -25.72 2.91
N ASN A 281 8.68 -26.68 3.16
CA ASN A 281 8.33 -27.90 3.88
C ASN A 281 8.07 -27.65 5.38
N GLU A 282 8.88 -26.80 6.02
CA GLU A 282 8.69 -26.40 7.42
C GLU A 282 7.43 -25.57 7.61
N ASN A 283 7.00 -24.83 6.57
CA ASN A 283 5.88 -23.90 6.63
C ASN A 283 4.67 -24.32 5.74
N LYS A 284 4.46 -25.62 5.52
CA LYS A 284 3.46 -26.18 4.58
C LYS A 284 2.05 -25.57 4.69
N ASN A 285 1.59 -25.34 5.92
CA ASN A 285 0.23 -24.86 6.20
C ASN A 285 0.15 -23.34 6.40
N GLN A 286 1.23 -22.63 6.10
CA GLN A 286 1.32 -21.18 6.30
C GLN A 286 1.42 -20.46 4.97
N LYS A 287 0.76 -19.30 4.88
CA LYS A 287 0.83 -18.45 3.70
C LYS A 287 2.26 -17.94 3.50
N THR A 288 2.87 -18.32 2.40
CA THR A 288 4.23 -17.93 2.01
C THR A 288 4.22 -17.19 0.68
N MET A 289 4.78 -15.99 0.67
CA MET A 289 4.99 -15.19 -0.53
C MET A 289 6.47 -15.25 -0.93
N ILE A 290 6.75 -15.47 -2.22
CA ILE A 290 8.11 -15.54 -2.75
C ILE A 290 8.29 -14.39 -3.72
N TYR A 291 9.12 -13.42 -3.36
CA TYR A 291 9.48 -12.32 -4.25
C TYR A 291 10.55 -12.74 -5.24
N ILE A 292 10.28 -12.51 -6.52
CA ILE A 292 11.19 -12.82 -7.64
C ILE A 292 11.25 -11.62 -8.60
N LYS A 293 12.45 -11.29 -9.07
CA LYS A 293 12.68 -10.11 -9.91
C LYS A 293 12.02 -10.16 -11.29
N SER A 294 11.85 -11.35 -11.90
CA SER A 294 11.40 -11.46 -13.28
C SER A 294 10.33 -12.52 -13.51
N LYS A 295 9.51 -12.31 -14.57
CA LYS A 295 8.46 -13.26 -14.99
C LYS A 295 9.00 -14.60 -15.41
N SER A 296 10.15 -14.61 -16.12
CA SER A 296 10.78 -15.85 -16.62
C SER A 296 11.31 -16.70 -15.47
N GLU A 297 11.93 -16.06 -14.48
CA GLU A 297 12.44 -16.74 -13.29
C GLU A 297 11.29 -17.23 -12.41
N SER A 298 10.21 -16.46 -12.27
CA SER A 298 9.04 -16.87 -11.50
C SER A 298 8.40 -18.14 -12.09
N LYS A 299 8.35 -18.29 -13.42
CA LYS A 299 7.88 -19.52 -14.07
C LYS A 299 8.76 -20.74 -13.71
N LYS A 300 10.09 -20.57 -13.75
CA LYS A 300 11.04 -21.63 -13.40
C LYS A 300 10.87 -22.07 -11.95
N VAL A 301 10.80 -21.11 -11.03
CA VAL A 301 10.65 -21.40 -9.60
C VAL A 301 9.31 -22.07 -9.32
N CYS A 302 8.19 -21.61 -9.90
CA CYS A 302 6.89 -22.29 -9.76
C CYS A 302 6.96 -23.75 -10.24
N LYS A 303 7.59 -24.00 -11.39
CA LYS A 303 7.75 -25.37 -11.94
C LYS A 303 8.59 -26.26 -11.01
N ASN A 304 9.66 -25.72 -10.44
CA ASN A 304 10.49 -26.46 -9.49
C ASN A 304 9.70 -26.78 -8.19
N ILE A 305 8.97 -25.80 -7.63
CA ILE A 305 8.17 -25.99 -6.42
C ILE A 305 7.09 -27.08 -6.65
N LYS A 306 6.46 -27.11 -7.80
CA LYS A 306 5.45 -28.14 -8.17
C LYS A 306 5.95 -29.58 -7.97
N ASN A 307 7.25 -29.83 -8.10
CA ASN A 307 7.82 -31.18 -7.99
C ASN A 307 7.79 -31.73 -6.55
N TYR A 308 7.59 -30.90 -5.54
CA TYR A 308 7.63 -31.32 -4.13
C TYR A 308 6.50 -30.73 -3.27
N ILE A 309 5.61 -29.90 -3.85
CA ILE A 309 4.40 -29.38 -3.20
C ILE A 309 3.19 -29.90 -3.94
N ASN A 310 2.30 -30.57 -3.21
CA ASN A 310 1.03 -31.06 -3.73
C ASN A 310 -0.10 -30.65 -2.80
N ALA A 311 -1.06 -29.92 -3.33
CA ALA A 311 -2.33 -29.66 -2.66
C ALA A 311 -3.45 -30.46 -3.33
N THR A 312 -4.35 -31.02 -2.53
CA THR A 312 -5.56 -31.69 -3.04
C THR A 312 -6.77 -30.84 -2.67
N ASP A 313 -7.16 -29.95 -3.57
CA ASP A 313 -8.31 -29.08 -3.38
C ASP A 313 -9.15 -29.02 -4.66
N ASN A 314 -10.48 -29.22 -4.51
CA ASN A 314 -11.39 -29.28 -5.65
C ASN A 314 -11.60 -27.90 -6.31
N GLN A 315 -11.57 -26.81 -5.53
CA GLN A 315 -11.72 -25.46 -6.06
C GLN A 315 -10.51 -25.07 -6.94
N LEU A 316 -9.30 -25.38 -6.46
CA LEU A 316 -8.07 -25.12 -7.22
C LEU A 316 -8.01 -25.97 -8.49
N LYS A 317 -8.40 -27.26 -8.43
CA LYS A 317 -8.50 -28.14 -9.60
C LYS A 317 -9.54 -27.64 -10.61
N SER A 318 -10.71 -27.21 -10.14
CA SER A 318 -11.75 -26.67 -11.00
C SER A 318 -11.30 -25.40 -11.72
N PHE A 319 -10.61 -24.49 -11.01
CA PHE A 319 -10.07 -23.30 -11.61
C PHE A 319 -8.93 -23.62 -12.59
N SER A 320 -8.04 -24.54 -12.25
CA SER A 320 -7.00 -25.04 -13.16
C SER A 320 -7.59 -25.58 -14.47
N ASN A 321 -8.62 -26.44 -14.37
CA ASN A 321 -9.30 -27.02 -15.54
C ASN A 321 -9.98 -25.93 -16.39
N TRP A 322 -10.60 -24.93 -15.73
CA TRP A 322 -11.18 -23.80 -16.43
C TRP A 322 -10.12 -22.98 -17.19
N LEU A 323 -8.94 -22.75 -16.60
CA LEU A 323 -7.82 -22.07 -17.27
C LEU A 323 -7.32 -22.86 -18.47
N LYS A 324 -7.15 -24.19 -18.34
CA LYS A 324 -6.73 -25.08 -19.44
C LYS A 324 -7.73 -25.06 -20.60
N LYS A 325 -9.03 -25.04 -20.30
CA LYS A 325 -10.09 -24.99 -21.28
C LYS A 325 -10.20 -23.67 -22.03
N HIS A 326 -10.05 -22.54 -21.32
CA HIS A 326 -10.39 -21.20 -21.84
C HIS A 326 -9.17 -20.36 -22.27
N TYR A 327 -7.93 -20.75 -21.86
CA TYR A 327 -6.71 -20.04 -22.21
C TYR A 327 -5.75 -20.95 -23.00
N TRP A 328 -5.15 -21.94 -22.34
CA TRP A 328 -4.16 -22.81 -22.97
C TRP A 328 -4.08 -24.16 -22.25
N GLN A 329 -4.25 -25.27 -23.00
CA GLN A 329 -4.31 -26.62 -22.42
C GLN A 329 -3.03 -27.01 -21.64
N ASP A 330 -1.87 -26.67 -22.19
CA ASP A 330 -0.55 -27.01 -21.62
C ASP A 330 0.07 -25.85 -20.83
N TRP A 331 -0.77 -25.04 -20.19
CA TRP A 331 -0.28 -23.91 -19.41
C TRP A 331 0.27 -24.36 -18.06
N ASP A 332 1.61 -24.37 -17.91
CA ASP A 332 2.32 -24.73 -16.66
C ASP A 332 1.73 -24.05 -15.43
N PHE A 333 1.28 -22.80 -15.56
CA PHE A 333 0.65 -22.07 -14.48
C PHE A 333 -0.62 -22.75 -13.95
N ALA A 334 -1.47 -23.30 -14.82
CA ALA A 334 -2.69 -23.99 -14.41
C ALA A 334 -2.37 -25.24 -13.57
N GLU A 335 -1.29 -25.93 -13.89
CA GLU A 335 -0.82 -27.07 -13.09
C GLU A 335 -0.22 -26.64 -11.74
N CYS A 336 0.55 -25.54 -11.71
CA CYS A 336 1.04 -24.99 -10.45
C CYS A 336 -0.13 -24.62 -9.53
N LEU A 337 -1.15 -23.97 -10.09
CA LEU A 337 -2.33 -23.57 -9.35
C LEU A 337 -3.10 -24.76 -8.74
N ALA A 338 -3.26 -25.86 -9.50
CA ALA A 338 -3.86 -27.09 -8.99
C ALA A 338 -3.13 -27.68 -7.78
N ASN A 339 -1.84 -27.38 -7.64
CA ASN A 339 -0.99 -27.77 -6.51
C ASN A 339 -0.85 -26.71 -5.41
N GLY A 340 -1.72 -25.68 -5.41
CA GLY A 340 -1.72 -24.64 -4.38
C GLY A 340 -0.65 -23.55 -4.56
N ILE A 341 -0.06 -23.44 -5.76
CA ILE A 341 1.00 -22.49 -6.08
C ILE A 341 0.44 -21.44 -7.04
N GLY A 342 0.28 -20.20 -6.55
CA GLY A 342 -0.08 -19.05 -7.37
C GLY A 342 1.14 -18.38 -7.98
N GLN A 343 0.91 -17.70 -9.10
CA GLN A 343 1.92 -16.88 -9.78
C GLN A 343 1.30 -15.53 -10.13
N HIS A 344 1.86 -14.44 -9.60
CA HIS A 344 1.34 -13.11 -9.84
C HIS A 344 2.38 -12.21 -10.50
N ASN A 345 2.03 -11.66 -11.67
CA ASN A 345 2.85 -10.67 -12.37
C ASN A 345 1.98 -9.77 -13.27
N ALA A 346 2.50 -8.61 -13.67
CA ALA A 346 1.77 -7.60 -14.43
C ALA A 346 1.31 -8.03 -15.84
N ALA A 347 1.85 -9.13 -16.40
CA ALA A 347 1.44 -9.62 -17.72
C ALA A 347 0.25 -10.57 -17.69
N MET A 348 -0.19 -11.00 -16.51
CA MET A 348 -1.37 -11.86 -16.39
C MET A 348 -2.64 -11.05 -16.55
N HIS A 349 -3.66 -11.68 -17.14
CA HIS A 349 -4.98 -11.06 -17.25
C HIS A 349 -5.49 -10.67 -15.86
N ARG A 350 -6.06 -9.46 -15.73
CA ARG A 350 -6.50 -8.87 -14.46
C ARG A 350 -7.43 -9.76 -13.64
N PHE A 351 -8.39 -10.42 -14.29
CA PHE A 351 -9.29 -11.36 -13.63
C PHE A 351 -8.53 -12.49 -12.93
N ILE A 352 -7.53 -13.08 -13.61
CA ILE A 352 -6.69 -14.14 -13.04
C ILE A 352 -5.88 -13.62 -11.87
N GLN A 353 -5.30 -12.42 -11.97
CA GLN A 353 -4.58 -11.79 -10.87
C GLN A 353 -5.46 -11.65 -9.62
N GLN A 354 -6.65 -11.10 -9.79
CA GLN A 354 -7.60 -10.86 -8.68
C GLN A 354 -8.11 -12.15 -8.05
N LEU A 355 -8.45 -13.15 -8.88
CA LEU A 355 -8.95 -14.42 -8.39
C LEU A 355 -7.88 -15.20 -7.61
N GLN A 356 -6.62 -15.16 -8.06
CA GLN A 356 -5.51 -15.75 -7.31
C GLN A 356 -5.31 -15.09 -5.94
N VAL A 357 -5.37 -13.76 -5.89
CA VAL A 357 -5.25 -13.02 -4.63
C VAL A 357 -6.37 -13.40 -3.66
N LYS A 358 -7.60 -13.51 -4.16
CA LYS A 358 -8.73 -13.97 -3.37
C LYS A 358 -8.51 -15.39 -2.86
N LEU A 359 -8.16 -16.32 -3.74
CA LEU A 359 -7.87 -17.72 -3.37
C LEU A 359 -6.70 -17.81 -2.37
N PHE A 360 -5.63 -17.06 -2.59
CA PHE A 360 -4.51 -17.04 -1.64
C PHE A 360 -4.92 -16.53 -0.25
N SER A 361 -5.87 -15.64 -0.16
CA SER A 361 -6.36 -15.11 1.12
C SER A 361 -7.35 -16.03 1.81
N GLU A 362 -8.24 -16.70 1.07
CA GLU A 362 -9.42 -17.40 1.57
C GLU A 362 -9.30 -18.93 1.52
N ASN A 363 -8.58 -19.51 0.54
CA ASN A 363 -8.45 -20.95 0.37
C ASN A 363 -7.29 -21.51 1.21
N GLU A 364 -7.58 -22.50 2.05
CA GLU A 364 -6.60 -23.07 3.00
C GLU A 364 -5.47 -23.87 2.33
N HIS A 365 -5.67 -24.34 1.10
CA HIS A 365 -4.71 -25.17 0.37
C HIS A 365 -3.83 -24.37 -0.60
N MET A 366 -4.19 -23.11 -0.92
CA MET A 366 -3.35 -22.24 -1.72
C MET A 366 -2.39 -21.45 -0.83
N ASN A 367 -1.28 -22.07 -0.44
CA ASN A 367 -0.37 -21.51 0.56
C ASN A 367 0.88 -20.83 0.00
N ILE A 368 1.12 -20.92 -1.30
CA ILE A 368 2.31 -20.34 -1.93
C ILE A 368 1.89 -19.34 -3.01
N MET A 369 2.48 -18.13 -2.97
CA MET A 369 2.32 -17.13 -4.01
C MET A 369 3.69 -16.65 -4.49
N VAL A 370 4.04 -16.97 -5.72
CA VAL A 370 5.26 -16.46 -6.38
C VAL A 370 4.93 -15.16 -7.09
N THR A 371 5.62 -14.08 -6.75
CA THR A 371 5.26 -12.74 -7.23
C THR A 371 6.45 -11.90 -7.65
N THR A 372 6.19 -10.99 -8.58
CA THR A 372 7.08 -9.86 -8.89
C THR A 372 6.61 -8.60 -8.14
N THR A 373 7.21 -7.44 -8.39
CA THR A 373 6.83 -6.15 -7.80
C THR A 373 5.34 -5.82 -7.93
N SER A 374 4.65 -6.36 -8.93
CA SER A 374 3.24 -6.05 -9.22
C SER A 374 2.23 -6.38 -8.10
N LEU A 375 2.49 -7.41 -7.29
CA LEU A 375 1.65 -7.74 -6.13
C LEU A 375 2.03 -6.90 -4.91
N ILE A 376 3.31 -6.56 -4.79
CA ILE A 376 3.84 -5.83 -3.66
C ILE A 376 3.30 -4.40 -3.63
N GLU A 377 3.14 -3.80 -4.80
CA GLU A 377 2.67 -2.41 -4.93
C GLU A 377 1.15 -2.27 -5.03
N GLY A 378 0.38 -3.35 -5.08
CA GLY A 378 -1.01 -3.22 -5.45
C GLY A 378 -2.04 -4.08 -4.73
N VAL A 379 -1.67 -4.91 -3.75
CA VAL A 379 -2.66 -5.80 -3.10
C VAL A 379 -2.36 -6.01 -1.63
N ASN A 380 -3.39 -5.90 -0.81
CA ASN A 380 -3.30 -6.12 0.63
C ASN A 380 -3.41 -7.62 0.97
N THR A 381 -2.31 -8.35 0.81
CA THR A 381 -2.20 -9.77 1.19
C THR A 381 -1.41 -9.92 2.48
N ALA A 382 -1.96 -10.68 3.43
CA ALA A 382 -1.26 -11.03 4.67
C ALA A 382 -0.58 -12.38 4.50
N THR A 383 0.73 -12.43 4.77
CA THR A 383 1.50 -13.66 4.77
C THR A 383 2.18 -13.88 6.11
N LYS A 384 2.34 -15.15 6.51
CA LYS A 384 3.18 -15.50 7.66
C LYS A 384 4.65 -15.42 7.27
N ASN A 385 4.98 -15.83 6.04
CA ASN A 385 6.34 -15.95 5.56
C ASN A 385 6.56 -15.18 4.26
N ILE A 386 7.68 -14.50 4.14
CA ILE A 386 8.17 -13.90 2.91
C ILE A 386 9.56 -14.47 2.60
N VAL A 387 9.77 -14.87 1.35
CA VAL A 387 11.06 -15.29 0.84
C VAL A 387 11.53 -14.28 -0.20
N ILE A 388 12.67 -13.66 0.03
CA ILE A 388 13.36 -12.79 -0.92
C ILE A 388 14.31 -13.67 -1.75
N TRP A 389 13.83 -14.08 -2.94
CA TRP A 389 14.60 -14.90 -3.85
C TRP A 389 15.70 -14.11 -4.56
N ASN A 390 15.39 -12.88 -4.98
CA ASN A 390 16.34 -11.96 -5.60
C ASN A 390 16.35 -10.63 -4.84
N ASP A 391 17.54 -10.04 -4.80
CA ASP A 391 17.81 -8.73 -4.22
C ASP A 391 17.91 -7.62 -5.29
N SER A 392 17.12 -7.74 -6.35
CA SER A 392 17.15 -6.80 -7.49
C SER A 392 15.79 -6.74 -8.20
N VAL A 393 15.58 -5.69 -9.01
CA VAL A 393 14.38 -5.45 -9.81
C VAL A 393 14.63 -5.78 -11.28
N ALA A 394 13.62 -6.26 -12.01
CA ALA A 394 13.77 -6.88 -13.34
C ALA A 394 14.31 -5.97 -14.45
N ARG A 395 14.10 -4.68 -14.37
CA ARG A 395 14.46 -3.73 -15.45
C ARG A 395 15.81 -3.06 -15.23
N ASP A 396 16.26 -3.03 -14.00
CA ASP A 396 17.50 -2.38 -13.61
C ASP A 396 18.46 -3.44 -13.10
N LYS A 397 19.72 -3.29 -13.41
CA LYS A 397 20.79 -4.02 -12.71
C LYS A 397 20.86 -3.60 -11.25
N ASP A 398 19.97 -2.67 -10.86
CA ASP A 398 19.91 -2.06 -9.56
C ASP A 398 19.32 -3.02 -8.54
N LYS A 399 19.90 -2.98 -7.38
CA LYS A 399 19.46 -3.74 -6.23
C LYS A 399 18.18 -3.14 -5.65
N LEU A 400 17.45 -3.90 -4.86
CA LEU A 400 16.30 -3.40 -4.13
C LEU A 400 16.72 -2.21 -3.26
N THR A 401 15.99 -1.10 -3.39
CA THR A 401 16.13 0.01 -2.45
C THR A 401 15.55 -0.38 -1.08
N SER A 402 15.92 0.35 -0.04
CA SER A 402 15.40 0.14 1.30
C SER A 402 13.87 0.28 1.35
N MET A 403 13.31 1.24 0.61
CA MET A 403 11.86 1.42 0.51
C MET A 403 11.15 0.24 -0.19
N GLN A 404 11.71 -0.25 -1.31
CA GLN A 404 11.17 -1.41 -2.01
C GLN A 404 11.21 -2.66 -1.11
N TYR A 405 12.33 -2.88 -0.43
CA TYR A 405 12.47 -3.97 0.52
C TYR A 405 11.42 -3.87 1.65
N LYS A 406 11.25 -2.70 2.27
CA LYS A 406 10.24 -2.48 3.31
C LYS A 406 8.82 -2.69 2.82
N ASN A 407 8.51 -2.31 1.58
CA ASN A 407 7.21 -2.58 0.97
C ASN A 407 6.96 -4.08 0.77
N ILE A 408 8.00 -4.85 0.44
CA ILE A 408 7.93 -6.32 0.34
C ILE A 408 7.67 -6.92 1.71
N ILE A 409 8.56 -6.67 2.67
CA ILE A 409 8.47 -7.27 4.02
C ILE A 409 7.26 -6.77 4.80
N GLY A 410 6.74 -5.59 4.51
CA GLY A 410 5.52 -5.06 5.10
C GLY A 410 4.25 -5.86 4.77
N ARG A 411 4.34 -6.85 3.88
CA ARG A 411 3.29 -7.86 3.64
C ARG A 411 3.39 -9.05 4.60
N CYS A 412 4.48 -9.13 5.36
CA CYS A 412 4.73 -10.17 6.34
C CYS A 412 4.19 -9.76 7.71
N GLY A 413 3.44 -10.66 8.33
CA GLY A 413 2.71 -10.31 9.54
C GLY A 413 1.48 -9.44 9.25
N ARG A 414 0.44 -9.59 10.02
CA ARG A 414 -0.75 -8.76 9.95
C ARG A 414 -1.49 -8.75 11.27
N MET A 415 -1.90 -7.57 11.68
CA MET A 415 -2.77 -7.40 12.83
C MET A 415 -3.94 -8.40 12.82
N PHE A 416 -4.17 -9.08 13.91
CA PHE A 416 -5.18 -10.14 14.14
C PHE A 416 -4.95 -11.49 13.45
N LYS A 417 -3.93 -11.63 12.59
CA LYS A 417 -3.71 -12.90 11.89
C LYS A 417 -2.35 -13.52 12.20
N TYR A 418 -1.31 -12.72 12.19
CA TYR A 418 0.07 -13.16 12.44
C TYR A 418 0.81 -12.09 13.22
N PHE A 419 1.04 -12.32 14.52
CA PHE A 419 1.77 -11.38 15.36
C PHE A 419 3.26 -11.32 15.01
N VAL A 420 3.80 -12.43 14.53
CA VAL A 420 5.18 -12.54 14.06
C VAL A 420 5.19 -12.98 12.60
N GLY A 421 5.91 -12.25 11.76
CA GLY A 421 6.18 -12.62 10.37
C GLY A 421 7.62 -13.10 10.19
N ASN A 422 7.87 -14.09 9.34
CA ASN A 422 9.21 -14.57 9.01
C ASN A 422 9.66 -14.04 7.64
N VAL A 423 10.84 -13.46 7.59
CA VAL A 423 11.46 -12.98 6.35
C VAL A 423 12.72 -13.78 6.09
N TYR A 424 12.76 -14.52 5.00
CA TYR A 424 13.90 -15.34 4.58
C TYR A 424 14.63 -14.67 3.42
N LEU A 425 15.90 -14.30 3.63
CA LEU A 425 16.74 -13.67 2.61
C LEU A 425 17.61 -14.73 1.94
N LEU A 426 17.30 -15.11 0.70
CA LEU A 426 18.14 -15.99 -0.13
C LEU A 426 19.16 -15.19 -0.97
N GLU A 427 18.90 -13.92 -1.20
CA GLU A 427 19.86 -12.89 -1.58
C GLU A 427 19.64 -11.66 -0.71
N SER A 428 20.73 -10.98 -0.35
CA SER A 428 20.68 -9.72 0.41
C SER A 428 21.80 -8.78 -0.02
N ASN A 429 21.60 -7.49 0.19
CA ASN A 429 22.61 -6.45 0.02
C ASN A 429 22.77 -5.61 1.28
N LYS A 430 23.73 -4.68 1.29
CA LYS A 430 23.97 -3.82 2.44
C LYS A 430 22.76 -2.95 2.80
N GLU A 431 21.98 -2.51 1.81
CA GLU A 431 20.80 -1.65 2.01
C GLU A 431 19.61 -2.43 2.58
N THR A 432 19.36 -3.66 2.08
CA THR A 432 18.31 -4.54 2.63
C THR A 432 18.61 -4.94 4.07
N LEU A 433 19.89 -5.15 4.41
CA LEU A 433 20.29 -5.53 5.75
C LEU A 433 20.26 -4.38 6.76
N LYS A 434 20.58 -3.15 6.32
CA LYS A 434 20.57 -1.98 7.21
C LYS A 434 19.19 -1.64 7.76
N ASN A 435 18.13 -1.97 7.01
CA ASN A 435 16.74 -1.67 7.38
C ASN A 435 16.50 -0.18 7.76
N GLU A 436 17.30 0.72 7.20
CA GLU A 436 17.21 2.16 7.47
C GLU A 436 15.98 2.76 6.78
N GLN A 437 15.36 3.74 7.45
CA GLN A 437 14.28 4.52 6.85
C GLN A 437 14.86 5.53 5.86
N GLU A 438 14.23 5.64 4.70
CA GLU A 438 14.65 6.60 3.69
C GLU A 438 14.08 8.00 3.97
N THR A 439 14.88 9.02 3.60
CA THR A 439 14.39 10.40 3.54
C THR A 439 13.68 10.60 2.22
N MET A 440 12.45 11.09 2.26
CA MET A 440 11.71 11.44 1.05
C MET A 440 12.05 12.86 0.65
N GLU A 441 12.76 13.00 -0.47
CA GLU A 441 13.00 14.31 -1.10
C GLU A 441 11.92 14.61 -2.12
N ILE A 442 11.15 15.67 -1.88
CA ILE A 442 10.17 16.18 -2.83
C ILE A 442 10.88 17.26 -3.66
N ILE A 443 11.29 16.91 -4.87
CA ILE A 443 11.95 17.81 -5.81
C ILE A 443 10.97 18.17 -6.92
N PRO A 444 10.72 19.47 -7.20
CA PRO A 444 9.96 19.87 -8.38
C PRO A 444 10.75 19.48 -9.63
N GLN A 445 10.10 18.87 -10.58
CA GLN A 445 10.70 18.73 -11.90
C GLN A 445 10.58 20.07 -12.64
N GLU A 446 11.69 20.70 -12.91
CA GLU A 446 11.74 22.01 -13.56
C GLU A 446 11.46 21.94 -15.07
N GLU A 447 11.47 20.72 -15.64
CA GLU A 447 11.33 20.47 -17.07
C GLU A 447 9.89 20.41 -17.56
N PHE A 448 8.90 20.38 -16.64
CA PHE A 448 7.50 20.22 -16.98
C PHE A 448 6.73 21.53 -16.80
N LEU A 449 6.11 21.98 -17.87
CA LEU A 449 5.29 23.17 -17.88
C LEU A 449 3.81 22.82 -17.87
N TYR A 450 3.11 23.35 -16.89
CA TYR A 450 1.67 23.32 -16.84
C TYR A 450 1.09 24.42 -17.73
N ARG A 451 -0.07 24.20 -18.29
CA ARG A 451 -0.76 25.22 -19.07
C ARG A 451 -0.93 26.55 -18.33
N ASN A 452 -1.32 26.48 -17.05
CA ASN A 452 -1.47 27.68 -16.23
C ASN A 452 -0.14 28.35 -15.92
N ASP A 453 0.95 27.58 -15.87
CA ASP A 453 2.31 28.12 -15.69
C ASP A 453 2.83 28.76 -16.96
N LEU A 454 2.40 28.29 -18.17
CA LEU A 454 2.71 28.94 -19.44
C LEU A 454 2.03 30.31 -19.58
N GLU A 455 0.83 30.51 -19.01
CA GLU A 455 0.15 31.80 -18.97
C GLU A 455 0.77 32.78 -17.97
N THR A 456 1.42 32.24 -16.91
CA THR A 456 2.07 33.03 -15.84
C THR A 456 3.58 33.18 -16.05
N PHE A 457 4.18 32.41 -16.95
CA PHE A 457 5.61 32.48 -17.25
C PHE A 457 5.91 33.79 -18.00
N ASN A 458 6.61 34.68 -17.32
CA ASN A 458 7.06 35.93 -17.93
C ASN A 458 8.03 35.62 -19.10
N THR A 459 7.88 36.31 -20.21
CA THR A 459 8.44 36.12 -21.54
C THR A 459 9.97 36.05 -21.69
N LYS A 460 10.70 35.77 -20.65
CA LYS A 460 12.17 35.81 -20.61
C LYS A 460 12.88 34.48 -20.55
N THR A 461 12.17 33.35 -20.59
CA THR A 461 12.81 32.04 -20.54
C THR A 461 13.23 31.56 -21.93
N LYS A 462 14.40 30.92 -21.98
CA LYS A 462 14.98 30.31 -23.19
C LYS A 462 14.00 29.39 -23.96
N MET A 463 13.00 28.89 -23.32
CA MET A 463 11.95 28.03 -23.83
C MET A 463 10.88 28.79 -24.61
N GLU A 464 10.46 29.97 -24.15
CA GLU A 464 9.55 30.85 -24.93
C GLU A 464 10.21 31.31 -26.24
N GLU A 465 11.52 31.57 -26.20
CA GLU A 465 12.29 31.90 -27.42
C GLU A 465 12.32 30.69 -28.37
N ASN A 466 12.53 29.49 -27.86
CA ASN A 466 12.54 28.27 -28.68
C ASN A 466 11.13 27.98 -29.25
N LEU A 467 10.07 28.08 -28.43
CA LEU A 467 8.69 27.91 -28.90
C LEU A 467 8.27 29.01 -29.91
N LYS A 468 8.68 30.24 -29.71
CA LYS A 468 8.45 31.33 -30.68
C LYS A 468 9.19 31.08 -32.00
N ASN A 469 10.42 30.55 -31.93
CA ASN A 469 11.20 30.23 -33.11
C ASN A 469 10.64 29.05 -33.92
N VAL A 470 10.08 28.06 -33.25
CA VAL A 470 9.45 26.89 -33.89
C VAL A 470 8.08 27.24 -34.48
N LEU A 471 7.31 28.09 -33.81
CA LEU A 471 5.90 28.34 -34.19
C LEU A 471 5.73 29.50 -35.17
N ASN A 472 6.71 30.41 -35.29
CA ASN A 472 6.65 31.63 -36.12
C ASN A 472 5.30 32.39 -36.10
N ASP A 473 4.28 31.87 -35.36
CA ASP A 473 2.93 32.38 -35.29
C ASP A 473 2.34 32.23 -33.85
N LYS A 474 2.15 33.36 -33.21
CA LYS A 474 1.55 33.48 -31.87
C LYS A 474 0.12 32.91 -31.82
N ASN A 475 -0.63 33.02 -32.92
CA ASN A 475 -2.01 32.58 -32.97
C ASN A 475 -2.13 31.05 -33.04
N LYS A 476 -1.20 30.37 -33.73
CA LYS A 476 -1.15 28.92 -33.81
C LYS A 476 -0.85 28.28 -32.45
N PHE A 477 0.06 28.88 -31.68
CA PHE A 477 0.35 28.47 -30.29
C PHE A 477 -0.91 28.56 -29.39
N HIS A 478 -1.59 29.70 -29.40
CA HIS A 478 -2.81 29.89 -28.62
C HIS A 478 -3.95 28.97 -29.04
N GLN A 479 -4.09 28.63 -30.34
CA GLN A 479 -5.06 27.67 -30.84
C GLN A 479 -4.75 26.24 -30.37
N ILE A 480 -3.49 25.80 -30.43
CA ILE A 480 -3.07 24.48 -29.95
C ILE A 480 -3.29 24.38 -28.43
N MET A 481 -2.85 25.38 -27.67
CA MET A 481 -3.06 25.42 -26.23
C MET A 481 -4.53 25.50 -25.84
N SER A 482 -5.39 26.13 -26.65
CA SER A 482 -6.83 26.15 -26.39
C SER A 482 -7.50 24.80 -26.68
N LYS A 483 -7.05 24.05 -27.69
CA LYS A 483 -7.51 22.68 -27.98
C LYS A 483 -7.05 21.69 -26.92
N MET A 484 -5.89 21.92 -26.29
CA MET A 484 -5.39 21.16 -25.15
C MET A 484 -6.04 21.55 -23.83
N LYS A 485 -7.17 22.31 -23.89
CA LYS A 485 -7.86 22.90 -22.73
C LYS A 485 -8.25 21.92 -21.63
N ASN A 486 -8.52 20.68 -22.00
CA ASN A 486 -8.99 19.64 -21.09
C ASN A 486 -7.87 18.64 -20.68
N TYR A 487 -6.69 18.80 -21.23
CA TYR A 487 -5.54 17.97 -20.92
C TYR A 487 -4.51 18.83 -20.18
N SER A 488 -4.64 18.90 -18.85
CA SER A 488 -3.56 19.40 -18.00
C SER A 488 -2.43 18.35 -17.96
N ILE A 489 -1.97 17.96 -19.13
CA ILE A 489 -0.92 16.98 -19.31
C ILE A 489 0.38 17.69 -19.00
N LEU A 490 1.14 17.14 -18.08
CA LEU A 490 2.56 17.32 -18.02
C LEU A 490 3.14 16.79 -19.31
N MET A 491 3.68 17.64 -20.10
CA MET A 491 4.42 17.25 -21.29
C MET A 491 5.86 17.65 -21.13
N ASP A 492 6.75 16.68 -21.34
CA ASP A 492 8.12 16.92 -21.66
C ASP A 492 8.22 17.89 -22.83
N LEU A 493 9.16 18.83 -22.79
CA LEU A 493 9.39 19.82 -23.84
C LEU A 493 9.49 19.19 -25.24
N ASN A 494 10.12 18.02 -25.34
CA ASN A 494 10.25 17.28 -26.58
C ASN A 494 8.90 16.75 -27.09
N ASN A 495 8.01 16.33 -26.19
CA ASN A 495 6.66 15.91 -26.55
C ASN A 495 5.79 17.10 -27.00
N ILE A 496 5.95 18.27 -26.36
CA ILE A 496 5.28 19.51 -26.81
C ILE A 496 5.78 19.90 -28.20
N LEU A 497 7.08 19.88 -28.43
CA LEU A 497 7.65 20.17 -29.74
C LEU A 497 7.19 19.19 -30.81
N THR A 498 7.15 17.88 -30.52
CA THR A 498 6.66 16.85 -31.43
C THR A 498 5.18 17.04 -31.80
N ILE A 499 4.32 17.43 -30.84
CA ILE A 499 2.91 17.72 -31.09
C ILE A 499 2.77 18.98 -31.93
N VAL A 500 3.59 19.99 -31.66
CA VAL A 500 3.59 21.24 -32.42
C VAL A 500 4.06 21.02 -33.87
N GLU A 501 5.12 20.24 -34.06
CA GLU A 501 5.64 19.90 -35.40
C GLU A 501 4.63 19.07 -36.21
N ASN A 502 3.83 18.23 -35.55
CA ASN A 502 2.82 17.38 -36.20
C ASN A 502 1.39 17.91 -36.06
N ALA A 503 1.20 19.16 -35.63
CA ALA A 503 -0.13 19.75 -35.37
C ALA A 503 -1.03 19.84 -36.59
N GLU A 504 -0.53 19.63 -37.81
CA GLU A 504 -1.29 19.53 -39.04
C GLU A 504 -1.90 18.13 -39.25
N LEU A 505 -1.45 17.11 -38.49
CA LEU A 505 -1.93 15.74 -38.56
C LEU A 505 -3.02 15.43 -37.51
N PHE A 506 -3.29 16.35 -36.59
CA PHE A 506 -4.33 16.31 -35.57
C PHE A 506 -5.34 17.46 -35.78
#